data_96065c50227983bec935f184ce3d4c9f
#
_entry.id   96065c50227983bec935f184ce3d4c9f
#
_cell.length_a   1.000
_cell.length_b   1.000
_cell.length_c   1.000
_cell.angle_alpha   90.00
_cell.angle_beta   90.00
_cell.angle_gamma   90.00
#
_symmetry.space_group_name_H-M   'P 1'
#
loop_
_entity.id
_entity.type
_entity.pdbx_description
1 polymer ?
#
loop_
_entity_poly.entity_id
_entity_poly.type
_entity_poly.pdbx_seq_one_letter_code
_entity_poly.pdbx_strand_id
1 'polypeptide(L)'
;MSQNNNDGMSEEDYLRRHLNDLEQGKKEFSGDELPYIQPVEGTRSTDLQYFNMDIRELPCGQFYPTGTLFMVRPAQVKEIQSYSMVDDTNFYDVVEKMNDMLQACVRIKYPDGKMASFLEIKDQDRLFLIFLIRELTFQQGNSLAVTAKCTCGSDIKIELNRKSFDFHKIDEKLERFFNHSSRAYDFRVINGKTFEVIPPNIGLQKSFTDFIIKENNEKRTPNLAFLKIIPFMMGGRTNITYDGVKAKVKEFEEMDDISFQFLNAAINKMTFGIKELKGICECGEEVHTDMQFPDGAAGIFVISDAFDAYIKE
;
A
#
# COMPACT_ATOMS: atom_id res chain seq x y z
N MET A 1 17.28 -38.15 19.36
CA MET A 1 16.18 -38.88 18.69
C MET A 1 14.89 -38.35 19.26
N SER A 2 14.29 -37.36 18.67
CA SER A 2 12.95 -36.87 18.99
C SER A 2 12.11 -37.05 17.75
N GLN A 3 11.17 -37.98 17.81
CA GLN A 3 10.20 -38.25 16.76
C GLN A 3 9.19 -37.11 16.69
N ASN A 4 9.12 -36.44 15.56
CA ASN A 4 7.99 -35.58 15.21
C ASN A 4 6.82 -36.50 14.83
N ASN A 5 5.86 -36.60 15.72
CA ASN A 5 4.55 -37.12 15.41
C ASN A 5 3.72 -36.05 14.70
N ASN A 6 3.77 -36.05 13.38
CA ASN A 6 2.74 -35.44 12.55
C ASN A 6 1.70 -36.53 12.25
N ASP A 7 0.79 -36.73 13.19
CA ASP A 7 -0.36 -37.60 12.99
C ASP A 7 -1.36 -36.96 12.05
N GLY A 8 -1.61 -37.65 10.96
CA GLY A 8 -2.59 -37.58 9.92
C GLY A 8 -3.95 -36.97 10.24
N MET A 9 -3.99 -35.66 10.47
CA MET A 9 -5.24 -34.91 10.48
C MET A 9 -5.57 -34.55 9.03
N SER A 10 -6.81 -34.84 8.61
CA SER A 10 -7.25 -34.46 7.26
C SER A 10 -7.31 -32.94 7.14
N GLU A 11 -7.10 -32.43 5.92
CA GLU A 11 -7.18 -31.00 5.59
C GLU A 11 -8.52 -30.38 6.01
N GLU A 12 -9.61 -31.15 5.93
CA GLU A 12 -10.94 -30.76 6.40
C GLU A 12 -11.01 -30.59 7.94
N ASP A 13 -10.35 -31.45 8.69
CA ASP A 13 -10.34 -31.39 10.16
C ASP A 13 -9.49 -30.22 10.66
N TYR A 14 -8.40 -29.89 9.93
CA TYR A 14 -7.57 -28.73 10.18
C TYR A 14 -8.34 -27.43 9.94
N LEU A 15 -9.04 -27.31 8.81
CA LEU A 15 -9.87 -26.16 8.47
C LEU A 15 -11.05 -25.98 9.45
N ARG A 16 -11.70 -27.06 9.87
CA ARG A 16 -12.78 -27.01 10.87
C ARG A 16 -12.28 -26.52 12.23
N ARG A 17 -11.11 -26.94 12.67
CA ARG A 17 -10.50 -26.44 13.91
C ARG A 17 -10.20 -24.95 13.84
N HIS A 18 -9.60 -24.50 12.73
CA HIS A 18 -9.27 -23.08 12.54
C HIS A 18 -10.51 -22.20 12.47
N LEU A 19 -11.57 -22.61 11.77
CA LEU A 19 -12.85 -21.91 11.74
C LEU A 19 -13.49 -21.81 13.13
N ASN A 20 -13.49 -22.90 13.90
CA ASN A 20 -14.01 -22.90 15.27
C ASN A 20 -13.19 -22.02 16.22
N ASP A 21 -11.87 -21.95 16.06
CA ASP A 21 -11.00 -21.10 16.89
C ASP A 21 -11.20 -19.60 16.55
N LEU A 22 -11.51 -19.26 15.30
CA LEU A 22 -11.87 -17.90 14.85
C LEU A 22 -13.26 -17.49 15.35
N GLU A 23 -14.25 -18.39 15.27
CA GLU A 23 -15.62 -18.12 15.77
C GLU A 23 -15.69 -17.96 17.29
N GLN A 24 -14.78 -18.61 18.04
CA GLN A 24 -14.75 -18.55 19.50
C GLN A 24 -13.90 -17.40 20.07
N GLY A 25 -13.31 -16.54 19.23
CA GLY A 25 -12.49 -15.40 19.66
C GLY A 25 -11.26 -15.79 20.51
N LYS A 26 -10.82 -17.06 20.43
CA LYS A 26 -9.78 -17.62 21.31
C LYS A 26 -8.35 -17.42 20.84
N LYS A 27 -8.11 -16.84 19.67
CA LYS A 27 -6.77 -16.41 19.25
C LYS A 27 -6.73 -14.89 19.11
N GLU A 28 -6.25 -14.23 20.14
CA GLU A 28 -5.55 -12.97 19.92
C GLU A 28 -4.34 -13.28 19.02
N PHE A 29 -4.27 -12.69 17.85
CA PHE A 29 -3.11 -12.79 16.99
C PHE A 29 -1.91 -12.26 17.77
N SER A 30 -1.01 -13.14 18.17
CA SER A 30 0.32 -12.73 18.58
C SER A 30 0.97 -12.13 17.35
N GLY A 31 1.32 -10.85 17.41
CA GLY A 31 1.78 -10.07 16.25
C GLY A 31 3.12 -10.51 15.64
N ASP A 32 3.57 -11.74 15.87
CA ASP A 32 4.84 -12.29 15.40
C ASP A 32 4.67 -13.35 14.30
N GLU A 33 3.44 -13.78 14.02
CA GLU A 33 3.18 -14.68 12.90
C GLU A 33 2.83 -13.85 11.66
N LEU A 34 3.52 -14.12 10.55
CA LEU A 34 3.11 -13.66 9.22
C LEU A 34 1.64 -14.06 9.01
N PRO A 35 0.81 -13.21 8.37
CA PRO A 35 -0.55 -13.59 8.04
C PRO A 35 -0.52 -14.96 7.36
N TYR A 36 -1.43 -15.86 7.76
CA TYR A 36 -1.48 -17.20 7.21
C TYR A 36 -1.74 -17.13 5.71
N ILE A 37 -0.67 -17.32 4.95
CA ILE A 37 -0.65 -17.18 3.51
C ILE A 37 -0.75 -18.59 2.93
N GLN A 38 -1.93 -18.96 2.42
CA GLN A 38 -2.10 -20.25 1.77
C GLN A 38 -1.42 -20.27 0.40
N PRO A 39 -0.62 -21.30 0.07
CA PRO A 39 -0.13 -21.50 -1.30
C PRO A 39 -1.31 -21.68 -2.25
N VAL A 40 -1.26 -21.01 -3.39
CA VAL A 40 -2.27 -21.22 -4.45
C VAL A 40 -1.93 -22.50 -5.20
N GLU A 41 -2.69 -23.59 -4.96
CA GLU A 41 -2.60 -24.79 -5.79
C GLU A 41 -3.04 -24.49 -7.23
N GLY A 42 -2.20 -24.84 -8.20
CA GLY A 42 -2.65 -25.02 -9.58
C GLY A 42 -2.08 -24.13 -10.67
N THR A 43 -0.99 -23.37 -10.48
CA THR A 43 -0.27 -22.78 -11.63
C THR A 43 0.92 -23.64 -12.05
N ARG A 44 0.65 -24.58 -12.94
CA ARG A 44 1.71 -25.23 -13.77
C ARG A 44 2.26 -24.18 -14.73
N SER A 45 3.32 -23.51 -14.35
CA SER A 45 4.32 -22.92 -15.23
C SER A 45 5.24 -22.03 -14.39
N THR A 46 6.48 -22.51 -14.22
CA THR A 46 7.58 -21.79 -13.59
C THR A 46 7.38 -21.38 -12.14
N ASP A 47 7.74 -22.22 -11.19
CA ASP A 47 8.24 -22.02 -9.80
C ASP A 47 7.95 -20.70 -9.03
N LEU A 48 6.95 -19.93 -9.42
CA LEU A 48 6.57 -18.70 -8.76
C LEU A 48 5.40 -18.96 -7.82
N GLN A 49 5.71 -19.14 -6.55
CA GLN A 49 4.71 -19.31 -5.51
C GLN A 49 4.06 -17.96 -5.20
N TYR A 50 2.75 -17.86 -5.42
CA TYR A 50 1.93 -16.75 -4.96
C TYR A 50 1.32 -17.08 -3.60
N PHE A 51 1.21 -16.06 -2.77
CA PHE A 51 0.62 -16.12 -1.44
C PHE A 51 -0.66 -15.30 -1.43
N ASN A 52 -1.73 -15.83 -0.85
CA ASN A 52 -2.99 -15.12 -0.69
C ASN A 52 -2.89 -14.15 0.49
N MET A 53 -3.36 -12.94 0.30
CA MET A 53 -3.45 -11.93 1.34
C MET A 53 -4.91 -11.51 1.55
N ASP A 54 -5.31 -11.36 2.80
CA ASP A 54 -6.63 -10.85 3.15
C ASP A 54 -6.68 -9.33 2.86
N ILE A 55 -7.72 -8.89 2.15
CA ILE A 55 -7.93 -7.46 1.88
C ILE A 55 -8.06 -6.63 3.15
N ARG A 56 -8.47 -7.22 4.28
CA ARG A 56 -8.58 -6.52 5.57
C ARG A 56 -7.23 -6.03 6.12
N GLU A 57 -6.13 -6.57 5.62
CA GLU A 57 -4.78 -6.13 5.96
C GLU A 57 -4.35 -4.88 5.18
N LEU A 58 -5.00 -4.62 4.04
CA LEU A 58 -4.71 -3.43 3.24
C LEU A 58 -5.27 -2.18 3.90
N PRO A 59 -4.53 -1.05 3.87
CA PRO A 59 -5.02 0.25 4.33
C PRO A 59 -6.38 0.63 3.74
N CYS A 60 -6.57 0.35 2.44
CA CYS A 60 -7.80 0.61 1.70
C CYS A 60 -8.70 -0.62 1.53
N GLY A 61 -8.54 -1.66 2.34
CA GLY A 61 -9.22 -2.95 2.18
C GLY A 61 -10.75 -2.85 2.07
N GLN A 62 -11.37 -1.95 2.84
CA GLN A 62 -12.82 -1.75 2.82
C GLN A 62 -13.37 -1.25 1.48
N PHE A 63 -12.54 -0.64 0.63
CA PHE A 63 -12.94 -0.10 -0.67
C PHE A 63 -12.89 -1.14 -1.80
N TYR A 64 -12.44 -2.36 -1.52
CA TYR A 64 -12.51 -3.48 -2.48
C TYR A 64 -13.77 -4.32 -2.27
N PRO A 65 -14.29 -4.98 -3.31
CA PRO A 65 -15.39 -5.93 -3.18
C PRO A 65 -15.06 -7.04 -2.16
N THR A 66 -16.01 -7.37 -1.28
CA THR A 66 -15.83 -8.45 -0.30
C THR A 66 -15.54 -9.77 -1.03
N GLY A 67 -14.51 -10.50 -0.60
CA GLY A 67 -14.06 -11.71 -1.28
C GLY A 67 -13.07 -11.45 -2.41
N THR A 68 -12.58 -10.20 -2.59
CA THR A 68 -11.42 -9.94 -3.45
C THR A 68 -10.19 -10.60 -2.85
N LEU A 69 -9.43 -11.31 -3.68
CA LEU A 69 -8.18 -11.96 -3.29
C LEU A 69 -7.00 -11.20 -3.89
N PHE A 70 -6.08 -10.83 -3.03
CA PHE A 70 -4.76 -10.38 -3.44
C PHE A 70 -3.79 -11.54 -3.35
N MET A 71 -3.08 -11.80 -4.43
CA MET A 71 -2.06 -12.83 -4.52
C MET A 71 -0.73 -12.15 -4.76
N VAL A 72 0.22 -12.31 -3.83
CA VAL A 72 1.51 -11.63 -3.85
C VAL A 72 2.63 -12.66 -3.88
N ARG A 73 3.67 -12.42 -4.65
CA ARG A 73 4.86 -13.27 -4.71
C ARG A 73 6.14 -12.49 -4.40
N PRO A 74 7.21 -13.17 -3.99
CA PRO A 74 8.54 -12.58 -3.92
C PRO A 74 8.99 -11.99 -5.26
N ALA A 75 9.80 -10.94 -5.22
CA ALA A 75 10.46 -10.42 -6.40
C ALA A 75 11.58 -11.35 -6.87
N GLN A 76 11.75 -11.46 -8.18
CA GLN A 76 12.88 -12.16 -8.79
C GLN A 76 14.05 -11.20 -9.03
N VAL A 77 15.24 -11.75 -9.26
CA VAL A 77 16.46 -10.94 -9.50
C VAL A 77 16.26 -9.91 -10.60
N LYS A 78 15.54 -10.23 -11.67
CA LYS A 78 15.28 -9.29 -12.78
C LYS A 78 14.43 -8.08 -12.36
N GLU A 79 13.45 -8.29 -11.47
CA GLU A 79 12.60 -7.22 -10.94
C GLU A 79 13.40 -6.35 -9.96
N ILE A 80 14.21 -6.98 -9.12
CA ILE A 80 15.11 -6.27 -8.19
C ILE A 80 16.11 -5.40 -8.98
N GLN A 81 16.74 -5.96 -10.01
CA GLN A 81 17.67 -5.21 -10.87
C GLN A 81 16.98 -4.05 -11.57
N SER A 82 15.77 -4.25 -12.11
CA SER A 82 15.00 -3.18 -12.73
C SER A 82 14.66 -2.07 -11.72
N TYR A 83 14.30 -2.46 -10.50
CA TYR A 83 13.99 -1.50 -9.44
C TYR A 83 15.24 -0.73 -8.95
N SER A 84 16.40 -1.38 -8.87
CA SER A 84 17.65 -0.76 -8.41
C SER A 84 18.20 0.33 -9.34
N MET A 85 17.69 0.41 -10.57
CA MET A 85 18.04 1.46 -11.54
C MET A 85 17.14 2.71 -11.41
N VAL A 86 16.42 2.85 -10.31
CA VAL A 86 15.55 4.01 -10.06
C VAL A 86 16.37 5.29 -9.92
N ASP A 87 15.87 6.38 -10.51
CA ASP A 87 16.37 7.74 -10.25
C ASP A 87 15.65 8.33 -9.04
N ASP A 88 16.29 8.27 -7.88
CA ASP A 88 15.75 8.76 -6.61
C ASP A 88 15.49 10.28 -6.59
N THR A 89 16.11 11.03 -7.51
CA THR A 89 15.87 12.47 -7.63
C THR A 89 14.57 12.78 -8.38
N ASN A 90 14.02 11.77 -9.06
CA ASN A 90 12.79 11.87 -9.83
C ASN A 90 11.65 11.08 -9.18
N PHE A 91 10.79 11.77 -8.43
CA PHE A 91 9.64 11.14 -7.78
C PHE A 91 8.77 10.30 -8.73
N TYR A 92 8.61 10.72 -9.98
CA TYR A 92 7.82 9.97 -10.96
C TYR A 92 8.48 8.65 -11.34
N ASP A 93 9.81 8.61 -11.45
CA ASP A 93 10.53 7.37 -11.73
C ASP A 93 10.40 6.39 -10.56
N VAL A 94 10.52 6.87 -9.32
CA VAL A 94 10.29 6.05 -8.11
C VAL A 94 8.89 5.41 -8.14
N VAL A 95 7.86 6.20 -8.45
CA VAL A 95 6.48 5.72 -8.52
C VAL A 95 6.30 4.69 -9.64
N GLU A 96 6.87 4.91 -10.84
CA GLU A 96 6.79 3.96 -11.95
C GLU A 96 7.53 2.66 -11.63
N LYS A 97 8.69 2.69 -10.99
CA LYS A 97 9.40 1.49 -10.55
C LYS A 97 8.62 0.68 -9.53
N MET A 98 7.92 1.36 -8.60
CA MET A 98 6.98 0.69 -7.70
C MET A 98 5.82 0.03 -8.47
N ASN A 99 5.27 0.72 -9.47
CA ASN A 99 4.20 0.19 -10.32
C ASN A 99 4.66 -1.04 -11.10
N ASP A 100 5.87 -1.03 -11.68
CA ASP A 100 6.46 -2.16 -12.38
C ASP A 100 6.59 -3.38 -11.46
N MET A 101 7.05 -3.15 -10.21
CA MET A 101 7.15 -4.20 -9.20
C MET A 101 5.77 -4.80 -8.85
N LEU A 102 4.75 -3.95 -8.66
CA LEU A 102 3.39 -4.40 -8.39
C LEU A 102 2.80 -5.17 -9.57
N GLN A 103 3.01 -4.69 -10.80
CA GLN A 103 2.57 -5.37 -12.01
C GLN A 103 3.17 -6.76 -12.13
N ALA A 104 4.43 -6.91 -11.75
CA ALA A 104 5.12 -8.19 -11.80
C ALA A 104 4.68 -9.14 -10.69
N CYS A 105 4.57 -8.64 -9.45
CA CYS A 105 4.48 -9.47 -8.24
C CYS A 105 3.07 -9.60 -7.66
N VAL A 106 2.09 -8.80 -8.08
CA VAL A 106 0.73 -8.83 -7.54
C VAL A 106 -0.28 -9.30 -8.58
N ARG A 107 -1.22 -10.12 -8.14
CA ARG A 107 -2.41 -10.53 -8.91
C ARG A 107 -3.65 -10.27 -8.06
N ILE A 108 -4.71 -9.81 -8.69
CA ILE A 108 -5.97 -9.51 -8.02
C ILE A 108 -7.06 -10.32 -8.67
N LYS A 109 -7.85 -11.01 -7.87
CA LYS A 109 -9.00 -11.79 -8.33
C LYS A 109 -10.26 -11.30 -7.61
N TYR A 110 -11.25 -10.87 -8.37
CA TYR A 110 -12.54 -10.47 -7.84
C TYR A 110 -13.44 -11.67 -7.49
N PRO A 111 -14.49 -11.47 -6.65
CA PRO A 111 -15.41 -12.54 -6.25
C PRO A 111 -16.12 -13.23 -7.42
N ASP A 112 -16.31 -12.53 -8.54
CA ASP A 112 -16.88 -13.07 -9.78
C ASP A 112 -15.89 -13.93 -10.59
N GLY A 113 -14.65 -14.10 -10.08
CA GLY A 113 -13.58 -14.88 -10.68
C GLY A 113 -12.72 -14.12 -11.69
N LYS A 114 -13.06 -12.89 -12.03
CA LYS A 114 -12.27 -12.09 -12.97
C LYS A 114 -10.95 -11.64 -12.36
N MET A 115 -9.90 -11.66 -13.17
CA MET A 115 -8.62 -11.07 -12.84
C MET A 115 -8.65 -9.57 -13.11
N ALA A 116 -8.28 -8.79 -12.10
CA ALA A 116 -8.14 -7.35 -12.21
C ALA A 116 -6.71 -6.94 -12.58
N SER A 117 -6.58 -5.78 -13.18
CA SER A 117 -5.27 -5.16 -13.43
C SER A 117 -4.67 -4.63 -12.13
N PHE A 118 -3.34 -4.58 -12.03
CA PHE A 118 -2.65 -3.88 -10.94
C PHE A 118 -3.03 -2.39 -10.87
N LEU A 119 -3.48 -1.80 -11.98
CA LEU A 119 -3.98 -0.43 -12.03
C LEU A 119 -5.22 -0.19 -11.16
N GLU A 120 -5.90 -1.26 -10.75
CA GLU A 120 -7.06 -1.21 -9.84
C GLU A 120 -6.68 -1.21 -8.35
N ILE A 121 -5.40 -1.42 -8.03
CA ILE A 121 -4.88 -1.25 -6.66
C ILE A 121 -5.12 0.19 -6.23
N LYS A 122 -5.64 0.38 -5.01
CA LYS A 122 -5.75 1.73 -4.44
C LYS A 122 -4.36 2.32 -4.26
N ASP A 123 -4.19 3.56 -4.66
CA ASP A 123 -2.89 4.23 -4.65
C ASP A 123 -2.21 4.17 -3.27
N GLN A 124 -2.99 4.28 -2.22
CA GLN A 124 -2.51 4.27 -0.84
C GLN A 124 -2.08 2.87 -0.35
N ASP A 125 -2.50 1.79 -1.04
CA ASP A 125 -2.04 0.43 -0.74
C ASP A 125 -0.71 0.10 -1.42
N ARG A 126 -0.24 0.94 -2.34
CA ARG A 126 0.99 0.71 -3.12
C ARG A 126 2.17 0.41 -2.23
N LEU A 127 2.46 1.31 -1.30
CA LEU A 127 3.65 1.21 -0.45
C LEU A 127 3.56 -0.01 0.48
N PHE A 128 2.39 -0.29 1.05
CA PHE A 128 2.17 -1.48 1.85
C PHE A 128 2.52 -2.76 1.07
N LEU A 129 2.05 -2.86 -0.17
CA LEU A 129 2.32 -4.02 -1.03
C LEU A 129 3.80 -4.12 -1.42
N ILE A 130 4.48 -3.01 -1.66
CA ILE A 130 5.93 -2.98 -1.92
C ILE A 130 6.70 -3.56 -0.73
N PHE A 131 6.36 -3.17 0.49
CA PHE A 131 7.01 -3.73 1.69
C PHE A 131 6.66 -5.21 1.90
N LEU A 132 5.44 -5.62 1.60
CA LEU A 132 5.07 -7.04 1.65
C LEU A 132 5.90 -7.87 0.64
N ILE A 133 6.04 -7.38 -0.61
CA ILE A 133 6.88 -8.04 -1.61
C ILE A 133 8.32 -8.15 -1.12
N ARG A 134 8.85 -7.07 -0.51
CA ARG A 134 10.18 -7.08 0.07
C ARG A 134 10.33 -8.13 1.17
N GLU A 135 9.41 -8.18 2.14
CA GLU A 135 9.43 -9.17 3.22
C GLU A 135 9.40 -10.61 2.68
N LEU A 136 8.56 -10.88 1.67
CA LEU A 136 8.50 -12.17 1.01
C LEU A 136 9.79 -12.51 0.26
N THR A 137 10.49 -11.49 -0.27
CA THR A 137 11.73 -11.67 -1.03
C THR A 137 12.92 -11.97 -0.12
N PHE A 138 13.00 -11.30 1.02
CA PHE A 138 14.12 -11.38 1.95
C PHE A 138 13.68 -12.02 3.29
N GLN A 139 13.40 -13.30 3.28
CA GLN A 139 12.83 -14.04 4.42
C GLN A 139 13.78 -14.17 5.62
N GLN A 140 15.06 -13.87 5.50
CA GLN A 140 16.03 -14.00 6.60
C GLN A 140 16.92 -12.76 6.70
N GLY A 141 16.81 -12.07 7.85
CA GLY A 141 17.89 -11.26 8.42
C GLY A 141 18.15 -9.88 7.82
N ASN A 142 17.50 -9.51 6.73
CA ASN A 142 17.72 -8.23 6.08
C ASN A 142 16.64 -7.22 6.45
N SER A 143 16.69 -6.73 7.70
CA SER A 143 15.82 -5.66 8.13
C SER A 143 16.11 -4.39 7.32
N LEU A 144 15.06 -3.83 6.71
CA LEU A 144 15.14 -2.50 6.16
C LEU A 144 15.30 -1.52 7.32
N ALA A 145 16.24 -0.61 7.23
CA ALA A 145 16.45 0.37 8.29
C ALA A 145 16.63 1.77 7.70
N VAL A 146 16.18 2.76 8.46
CA VAL A 146 16.48 4.16 8.23
C VAL A 146 17.40 4.65 9.33
N THR A 147 18.28 5.60 9.01
CA THR A 147 19.15 6.23 9.98
C THR A 147 18.58 7.60 10.36
N ALA A 148 18.46 7.85 11.65
CA ALA A 148 18.00 9.13 12.18
C ALA A 148 19.07 9.71 13.12
N LYS A 149 19.14 11.03 13.22
CA LYS A 149 20.06 11.72 14.15
C LYS A 149 19.32 12.12 15.42
N CYS A 150 19.89 11.70 16.56
CA CYS A 150 19.44 12.18 17.86
C CYS A 150 20.04 13.56 18.17
N THR A 151 19.38 14.34 19.02
CA THR A 151 19.89 15.63 19.52
C THR A 151 21.23 15.48 20.29
N CYS A 152 21.51 14.31 20.88
CA CYS A 152 22.79 14.00 21.48
C CYS A 152 23.95 13.81 20.47
N GLY A 153 23.65 13.82 19.15
CA GLY A 153 24.60 13.67 18.07
C GLY A 153 24.81 12.22 17.59
N SER A 154 24.22 11.24 18.28
CA SER A 154 24.31 9.83 17.89
C SER A 154 23.39 9.52 16.71
N ASP A 155 23.86 8.69 15.77
CA ASP A 155 23.03 8.08 14.74
C ASP A 155 22.32 6.85 15.30
N ILE A 156 21.00 6.77 15.09
CA ILE A 156 20.18 5.62 15.47
C ILE A 156 19.66 4.92 14.23
N LYS A 157 19.74 3.60 14.25
CA LYS A 157 19.20 2.74 13.22
C LYS A 157 17.80 2.30 13.64
N ILE A 158 16.78 2.72 12.88
CA ILE A 158 15.39 2.35 13.10
C ILE A 158 15.04 1.25 12.10
N GLU A 159 14.84 0.04 12.62
CA GLU A 159 14.44 -1.09 11.77
C GLU A 159 12.99 -0.97 11.34
N LEU A 160 12.75 -1.18 10.04
CA LEU A 160 11.45 -1.08 9.43
C LEU A 160 10.88 -2.47 9.12
N ASN A 161 9.72 -2.73 9.68
CA ASN A 161 8.88 -3.86 9.33
C ASN A 161 7.45 -3.37 9.16
N ARG A 162 6.50 -4.23 8.77
CA ARG A 162 5.10 -3.84 8.62
C ARG A 162 4.49 -3.20 9.88
N LYS A 163 4.97 -3.55 11.07
CA LYS A 163 4.52 -2.98 12.34
C LYS A 163 5.07 -1.56 12.57
N SER A 164 6.19 -1.22 11.94
CA SER A 164 6.79 0.13 12.01
C SER A 164 5.96 1.15 11.23
N PHE A 165 5.10 0.69 10.32
CA PHE A 165 4.21 1.53 9.55
C PHE A 165 2.90 1.69 10.31
N ASP A 166 2.79 2.78 11.05
CA ASP A 166 1.50 3.19 11.59
C ASP A 166 0.65 3.75 10.44
N PHE A 167 0.06 2.83 9.66
CA PHE A 167 -0.91 3.22 8.66
C PHE A 167 -2.05 3.92 9.38
N HIS A 168 -2.29 5.17 9.04
CA HIS A 168 -3.42 5.90 9.59
C HIS A 168 -4.69 5.10 9.36
N LYS A 169 -5.27 4.62 10.43
CA LYS A 169 -6.66 4.18 10.38
C LYS A 169 -7.50 5.41 10.07
N ILE A 170 -8.51 5.22 9.23
CA ILE A 170 -9.52 6.25 8.97
C ILE A 170 -10.06 6.73 10.31
N ASP A 171 -10.23 8.05 10.48
CA ASP A 171 -10.86 8.61 11.66
C ASP A 171 -12.21 7.90 11.87
N GLU A 172 -12.40 7.25 13.02
CA GLU A 172 -13.64 6.53 13.39
C GLU A 172 -14.90 7.38 13.17
N LYS A 173 -14.75 8.72 13.26
CA LYS A 173 -15.83 9.67 12.98
C LYS A 173 -16.30 9.65 11.53
N LEU A 174 -15.47 9.19 10.60
CA LEU A 174 -15.83 9.05 9.18
C LEU A 174 -16.59 7.74 8.90
N GLU A 175 -16.44 6.73 9.74
CA GLU A 175 -17.03 5.41 9.53
C GLU A 175 -18.56 5.45 9.33
N ARG A 176 -19.24 6.35 10.04
CA ARG A 176 -20.69 6.59 9.91
C ARG A 176 -21.14 7.06 8.53
N PHE A 177 -20.21 7.54 7.69
CA PHE A 177 -20.51 8.03 6.34
C PHE A 177 -20.16 6.97 5.29
N PHE A 178 -19.61 5.82 5.71
CA PHE A 178 -19.22 4.76 4.78
C PHE A 178 -20.45 4.02 4.27
N ASN A 179 -20.62 4.05 2.95
CA ASN A 179 -21.67 3.31 2.26
C ASN A 179 -21.12 1.94 1.80
N HIS A 180 -21.55 0.87 2.48
CA HIS A 180 -21.12 -0.49 2.18
C HIS A 180 -21.54 -0.98 0.79
N SER A 181 -22.56 -0.40 0.18
CA SER A 181 -23.04 -0.79 -1.16
C SER A 181 -22.17 -0.20 -2.26
N SER A 182 -21.84 1.09 -2.18
CA SER A 182 -20.95 1.78 -3.13
C SER A 182 -19.47 1.63 -2.78
N ARG A 183 -19.15 1.23 -1.53
CA ARG A 183 -17.81 1.19 -0.95
C ARG A 183 -17.09 2.53 -1.03
N ALA A 184 -17.83 3.57 -0.75
CA ALA A 184 -17.39 4.95 -0.77
C ALA A 184 -17.90 5.67 0.47
N TYR A 185 -17.38 6.84 0.74
CA TYR A 185 -17.97 7.74 1.71
C TYR A 185 -18.98 8.65 1.02
N ASP A 186 -20.21 8.69 1.57
CA ASP A 186 -21.26 9.59 1.13
C ASP A 186 -21.34 10.79 2.08
N PHE A 187 -20.82 11.92 1.66
CA PHE A 187 -20.83 13.14 2.44
C PHE A 187 -21.92 14.09 1.98
N ARG A 188 -22.75 14.54 2.91
CA ARG A 188 -23.70 15.61 2.67
C ARG A 188 -23.20 16.89 3.36
N VAL A 189 -22.87 17.90 2.56
CA VAL A 189 -22.38 19.19 3.02
C VAL A 189 -23.54 20.08 3.48
N ILE A 190 -23.25 21.07 4.33
CA ILE A 190 -24.27 22.00 4.91
C ILE A 190 -25.04 22.79 3.86
N ASN A 191 -24.46 23.00 2.67
CA ASN A 191 -25.15 23.63 1.52
C ASN A 191 -26.10 22.67 0.76
N GLY A 192 -26.26 21.43 1.24
CA GLY A 192 -27.11 20.41 0.67
C GLY A 192 -26.50 19.57 -0.46
N LYS A 193 -25.28 19.90 -0.92
CA LYS A 193 -24.58 19.07 -1.91
C LYS A 193 -24.12 17.74 -1.29
N THR A 194 -24.14 16.69 -2.10
CA THR A 194 -23.69 15.35 -1.71
C THR A 194 -22.50 14.97 -2.58
N PHE A 195 -21.47 14.38 -1.95
CA PHE A 195 -20.26 13.93 -2.61
C PHE A 195 -19.98 12.48 -2.24
N GLU A 196 -19.79 11.65 -3.25
CA GLU A 196 -19.22 10.33 -3.09
C GLU A 196 -17.69 10.42 -3.18
N VAL A 197 -16.99 9.92 -2.17
CA VAL A 197 -15.53 10.02 -2.05
C VAL A 197 -14.94 8.63 -1.83
N ILE A 198 -14.01 8.25 -2.71
CA ILE A 198 -13.34 6.96 -2.67
C ILE A 198 -11.84 7.14 -2.98
N PRO A 199 -10.92 6.46 -2.27
CA PRO A 199 -9.51 6.52 -2.61
C PRO A 199 -9.26 6.13 -4.08
N PRO A 200 -8.48 6.93 -4.83
CA PRO A 200 -8.15 6.63 -6.22
C PRO A 200 -7.33 5.36 -6.32
N ASN A 201 -7.37 4.72 -7.47
CA ASN A 201 -6.47 3.62 -7.81
C ASN A 201 -5.24 4.12 -8.58
N ILE A 202 -4.25 3.23 -8.73
CA ILE A 202 -2.97 3.52 -9.41
C ILE A 202 -3.22 4.03 -10.84
N GLY A 203 -4.14 3.41 -11.58
CA GLY A 203 -4.39 3.80 -12.97
C GLY A 203 -4.95 5.21 -13.11
N LEU A 204 -5.82 5.60 -12.19
CA LEU A 204 -6.35 6.96 -12.16
C LEU A 204 -5.26 7.96 -11.78
N GLN A 205 -4.47 7.66 -10.73
CA GLN A 205 -3.34 8.53 -10.34
C GLN A 205 -2.33 8.69 -11.47
N LYS A 206 -2.03 7.61 -12.20
CA LYS A 206 -1.17 7.68 -13.39
C LYS A 206 -1.71 8.68 -14.41
N SER A 207 -3.01 8.64 -14.72
CA SER A 207 -3.63 9.58 -15.66
C SER A 207 -3.49 11.04 -15.22
N PHE A 208 -3.59 11.31 -13.91
CA PHE A 208 -3.37 12.65 -13.36
C PHE A 208 -1.90 13.07 -13.39
N THR A 209 -0.99 12.13 -13.11
CA THR A 209 0.45 12.35 -13.23
C THR A 209 0.83 12.72 -14.69
N ASP A 210 0.34 11.95 -15.65
CA ASP A 210 0.57 12.20 -17.09
C ASP A 210 0.03 13.58 -17.50
N PHE A 211 -1.12 13.97 -16.95
CA PHE A 211 -1.67 15.31 -17.16
C PHE A 211 -0.71 16.40 -16.62
N ILE A 212 -0.22 16.27 -15.39
CA ILE A 212 0.71 17.23 -14.77
C ILE A 212 1.98 17.35 -15.59
N ILE A 213 2.57 16.21 -15.99
CA ILE A 213 3.80 16.19 -16.82
C ILE A 213 3.56 16.92 -18.14
N LYS A 214 2.44 16.67 -18.79
CA LYS A 214 2.11 17.32 -20.06
C LYS A 214 1.91 18.83 -19.89
N GLU A 215 1.18 19.27 -18.86
CA GLU A 215 1.00 20.69 -18.58
C GLU A 215 2.34 21.39 -18.32
N ASN A 216 3.22 20.77 -17.51
CA ASN A 216 4.55 21.31 -17.23
C ASN A 216 5.41 21.41 -18.50
N ASN A 217 5.38 20.39 -19.36
CA ASN A 217 6.11 20.40 -20.64
C ASN A 217 5.61 21.53 -21.59
N GLU A 218 4.33 21.84 -21.52
CA GLU A 218 3.72 22.94 -22.27
C GLU A 218 3.82 24.29 -21.51
N LYS A 219 4.62 24.35 -20.42
CA LYS A 219 4.85 25.55 -19.58
C LYS A 219 3.57 26.13 -18.97
N ARG A 220 2.58 25.29 -18.71
CA ARG A 220 1.38 25.64 -17.96
C ARG A 220 1.53 25.14 -16.54
N THR A 221 1.04 25.92 -15.57
CA THR A 221 1.08 25.54 -14.16
C THR A 221 -0.27 24.96 -13.74
N PRO A 222 -0.39 23.64 -13.56
CA PRO A 222 -1.65 23.03 -13.15
C PRO A 222 -1.97 23.36 -11.68
N ASN A 223 -3.27 23.44 -11.36
CA ASN A 223 -3.72 23.63 -9.98
C ASN A 223 -3.59 22.32 -9.19
N LEU A 224 -2.47 22.16 -8.48
CA LEU A 224 -2.17 20.95 -7.71
C LEU A 224 -3.18 20.68 -6.58
N ALA A 225 -3.80 21.73 -6.00
CA ALA A 225 -4.81 21.56 -4.96
C ALA A 225 -6.05 20.83 -5.52
N PHE A 226 -6.50 21.20 -6.71
CA PHE A 226 -7.61 20.51 -7.36
C PHE A 226 -7.21 19.08 -7.76
N LEU A 227 -6.02 18.91 -8.35
CA LEU A 227 -5.54 17.60 -8.80
C LEU A 227 -5.32 16.61 -7.65
N LYS A 228 -5.14 17.08 -6.43
CA LYS A 228 -5.12 16.25 -5.22
C LYS A 228 -6.51 15.73 -4.84
N ILE A 229 -7.56 16.52 -5.05
CA ILE A 229 -8.93 16.24 -4.61
C ILE A 229 -9.72 15.46 -5.65
N ILE A 230 -9.65 15.87 -6.92
CA ILE A 230 -10.48 15.34 -8.02
C ILE A 230 -10.42 13.82 -8.11
N PRO A 231 -9.26 13.13 -8.01
CA PRO A 231 -9.20 11.67 -8.13
C PRO A 231 -10.10 10.93 -7.12
N PHE A 232 -10.25 11.47 -5.91
CA PHE A 232 -11.11 10.87 -4.88
C PHE A 232 -12.61 10.93 -5.22
N MET A 233 -13.01 11.81 -6.12
CA MET A 233 -14.41 12.00 -6.51
C MET A 233 -14.74 11.29 -7.83
N MET A 234 -13.86 10.44 -8.32
CA MET A 234 -14.04 9.81 -9.63
C MET A 234 -14.57 8.37 -9.58
N GLY A 235 -15.11 7.93 -8.43
CA GLY A 235 -15.91 6.72 -8.33
C GLY A 235 -15.24 5.44 -8.81
N GLY A 236 -13.96 5.22 -8.44
CA GLY A 236 -13.27 3.96 -8.76
C GLY A 236 -12.86 3.77 -10.22
N ARG A 237 -12.92 4.80 -11.06
CA ARG A 237 -12.39 4.75 -12.43
C ARG A 237 -10.90 4.45 -12.42
N THR A 238 -10.44 3.64 -13.37
CA THR A 238 -9.03 3.24 -13.51
C THR A 238 -8.24 4.11 -14.47
N ASN A 239 -8.91 4.91 -15.27
CA ASN A 239 -8.25 5.85 -16.18
C ASN A 239 -9.16 7.03 -16.52
N ILE A 240 -8.54 8.09 -17.00
CA ILE A 240 -9.21 9.25 -17.60
C ILE A 240 -8.30 9.86 -18.66
N THR A 241 -8.88 10.37 -19.73
CA THR A 241 -8.12 11.05 -20.77
C THR A 241 -7.64 12.43 -20.32
N TYR A 242 -6.63 12.96 -20.97
CA TYR A 242 -6.14 14.33 -20.74
C TYR A 242 -7.27 15.38 -20.76
N ASP A 243 -8.12 15.34 -21.80
CA ASP A 243 -9.26 16.26 -21.92
C ASP A 243 -10.32 16.03 -20.82
N GLY A 244 -10.44 14.79 -20.37
CA GLY A 244 -11.31 14.45 -19.23
C GLY A 244 -10.81 15.06 -17.92
N VAL A 245 -9.50 15.02 -17.65
CA VAL A 245 -8.91 15.71 -16.47
C VAL A 245 -9.14 17.21 -16.58
N LYS A 246 -8.87 17.80 -17.76
CA LYS A 246 -9.06 19.23 -17.99
C LYS A 246 -10.51 19.67 -17.77
N ALA A 247 -11.47 18.87 -18.24
CA ALA A 247 -12.89 19.13 -18.00
C ALA A 247 -13.25 19.09 -16.52
N LYS A 248 -12.67 18.12 -15.77
CA LYS A 248 -12.87 18.02 -14.32
C LYS A 248 -12.24 19.17 -13.55
N VAL A 249 -11.05 19.62 -13.93
CA VAL A 249 -10.43 20.81 -13.33
C VAL A 249 -11.34 22.03 -13.52
N LYS A 250 -11.88 22.23 -14.74
CA LYS A 250 -12.82 23.33 -14.99
C LYS A 250 -14.11 23.23 -14.16
N GLU A 251 -14.66 22.02 -14.00
CA GLU A 251 -15.83 21.80 -13.12
C GLU A 251 -15.51 22.19 -11.66
N PHE A 252 -14.28 21.93 -11.21
CA PHE A 252 -13.81 22.29 -9.86
C PHE A 252 -13.59 23.79 -9.69
N GLU A 253 -13.20 24.51 -10.74
CA GLU A 253 -13.08 25.99 -10.72
C GLU A 253 -14.45 26.67 -10.47
N GLU A 254 -15.54 26.01 -10.83
CA GLU A 254 -16.90 26.49 -10.63
C GLU A 254 -17.51 26.04 -9.29
N MET A 255 -16.75 25.28 -8.47
CA MET A 255 -17.21 24.79 -7.16
C MET A 255 -17.27 25.93 -6.13
N ASP A 256 -18.30 25.91 -5.28
CA ASP A 256 -18.36 26.84 -4.15
C ASP A 256 -17.29 26.50 -3.08
N ASP A 257 -16.84 27.55 -2.41
CA ASP A 257 -15.76 27.46 -1.42
C ASP A 257 -16.10 26.49 -0.27
N ILE A 258 -17.33 26.44 0.21
CA ILE A 258 -17.76 25.55 1.29
C ILE A 258 -17.55 24.10 0.91
N SER A 259 -17.95 23.72 -0.30
CA SER A 259 -17.78 22.37 -0.84
C SER A 259 -16.30 22.03 -0.99
N PHE A 260 -15.51 22.94 -1.54
CA PHE A 260 -14.07 22.75 -1.70
C PHE A 260 -13.34 22.55 -0.37
N GLN A 261 -13.56 23.43 0.61
CA GLN A 261 -12.93 23.34 1.93
C GLN A 261 -13.33 22.05 2.65
N PHE A 262 -14.61 21.67 2.55
CA PHE A 262 -15.09 20.41 3.11
C PHE A 262 -14.38 19.21 2.50
N LEU A 263 -14.32 19.12 1.17
CA LEU A 263 -13.67 18.01 0.46
C LEU A 263 -12.18 17.92 0.79
N ASN A 264 -11.49 19.06 0.81
CA ASN A 264 -10.08 19.10 1.17
C ASN A 264 -9.86 18.58 2.61
N ALA A 265 -10.69 18.99 3.56
CA ALA A 265 -10.61 18.53 4.94
C ALA A 265 -10.96 17.04 5.08
N ALA A 266 -11.97 16.53 4.36
CA ALA A 266 -12.37 15.14 4.37
C ALA A 266 -11.27 14.25 3.79
N ILE A 267 -10.70 14.62 2.63
CA ILE A 267 -9.65 13.86 1.96
C ILE A 267 -8.37 13.84 2.81
N ASN A 268 -7.99 14.93 3.46
CA ASN A 268 -6.86 14.95 4.37
C ASN A 268 -7.04 13.97 5.55
N LYS A 269 -8.27 13.75 6.02
CA LYS A 269 -8.58 12.73 7.05
C LYS A 269 -8.60 11.30 6.51
N MET A 270 -8.79 11.16 5.22
CA MET A 270 -8.80 9.86 4.52
C MET A 270 -7.44 9.51 3.92
N THR A 271 -6.47 10.41 4.00
CA THR A 271 -5.13 10.14 3.47
C THR A 271 -4.44 9.16 4.40
N PHE A 272 -4.18 7.97 3.87
CA PHE A 272 -3.35 6.98 4.51
C PHE A 272 -1.90 7.26 4.14
N GLY A 273 -1.03 7.21 5.07
CA GLY A 273 0.39 7.39 4.86
C GLY A 273 1.17 6.82 6.01
N ILE A 274 2.44 6.63 5.80
CA ILE A 274 3.33 6.32 6.90
C ILE A 274 3.41 7.59 7.74
N LYS A 275 3.01 7.48 9.00
CA LYS A 275 3.34 8.48 9.99
C LYS A 275 4.85 8.48 10.17
N GLU A 276 5.29 9.52 10.78
CA GLU A 276 6.61 9.66 11.35
C GLU A 276 7.15 8.36 11.93
N LEU A 277 8.33 7.95 11.50
CA LEU A 277 9.02 6.80 12.06
C LEU A 277 9.65 7.20 13.40
N LYS A 278 9.54 6.32 14.38
CA LYS A 278 10.01 6.57 15.73
C LYS A 278 11.08 5.56 16.14
N GLY A 279 12.11 6.06 16.80
CA GLY A 279 13.15 5.23 17.42
C GLY A 279 13.54 5.78 18.79
N ILE A 280 14.09 4.94 19.64
CA ILE A 280 14.60 5.35 20.96
C ILE A 280 16.12 5.32 20.91
N CYS A 281 16.74 6.47 21.20
CA CYS A 281 18.19 6.58 21.31
C CYS A 281 18.67 5.93 22.62
N GLU A 282 19.92 5.51 22.66
CA GLU A 282 20.55 5.00 23.89
C GLU A 282 20.56 6.05 25.03
N CYS A 283 20.49 7.33 24.70
CA CYS A 283 20.34 8.39 25.70
C CYS A 283 18.91 8.48 26.30
N GLY A 284 17.96 7.68 25.82
CA GLY A 284 16.57 7.65 26.28
C GLY A 284 15.64 8.61 25.55
N GLU A 285 16.14 9.38 24.58
CA GLU A 285 15.33 10.32 23.79
C GLU A 285 14.59 9.62 22.67
N GLU A 286 13.31 9.93 22.48
CA GLU A 286 12.52 9.48 21.31
C GLU A 286 12.89 10.35 20.11
N VAL A 287 13.34 9.72 19.04
CA VAL A 287 13.74 10.38 17.80
C VAL A 287 12.72 10.09 16.73
N HIS A 288 12.32 11.13 16.04
CA HIS A 288 11.37 11.10 14.94
C HIS A 288 12.09 11.38 13.62
N THR A 289 11.77 10.65 12.59
CA THR A 289 12.34 10.87 11.26
C THR A 289 11.32 10.58 10.16
N ASP A 290 11.50 11.25 9.04
CA ASP A 290 10.82 10.89 7.82
C ASP A 290 11.45 9.63 7.22
N MET A 291 10.71 8.95 6.35
CA MET A 291 11.21 7.76 5.67
C MET A 291 12.23 8.15 4.59
N GLN A 292 13.47 8.29 5.00
CA GLN A 292 14.62 8.49 4.11
C GLN A 292 15.51 7.25 4.19
N PHE A 293 15.63 6.53 3.08
CA PHE A 293 16.53 5.39 3.01
C PHE A 293 17.95 5.87 2.72
N PRO A 294 18.99 5.29 3.37
CA PRO A 294 20.39 5.66 3.11
C PRO A 294 20.78 5.55 1.64
N ASP A 295 20.27 4.53 0.96
CA ASP A 295 20.52 4.26 -0.46
C ASP A 295 19.34 4.69 -1.35
N GLY A 296 18.55 5.67 -0.90
CA GLY A 296 17.36 6.13 -1.61
C GLY A 296 16.28 5.06 -1.75
N ALA A 297 15.38 5.22 -2.72
CA ALA A 297 14.32 4.25 -2.99
C ALA A 297 14.87 2.88 -3.44
N ALA A 298 16.05 2.85 -4.07
CA ALA A 298 16.73 1.60 -4.44
C ALA A 298 16.99 0.72 -3.23
N GLY A 299 17.30 1.30 -2.07
CA GLY A 299 17.56 0.60 -0.82
C GLY A 299 16.40 -0.27 -0.30
N ILE A 300 15.18 -0.09 -0.85
CA ILE A 300 14.06 -0.98 -0.52
C ILE A 300 14.37 -2.42 -0.96
N PHE A 301 15.03 -2.64 -2.08
CA PHE A 301 15.31 -3.97 -2.63
C PHE A 301 16.80 -4.27 -2.80
N VAL A 302 17.69 -3.32 -2.58
CA VAL A 302 19.14 -3.52 -2.63
C VAL A 302 19.65 -3.72 -1.21
N ILE A 303 20.48 -4.74 -1.01
CA ILE A 303 21.12 -5.03 0.27
C ILE A 303 22.57 -4.65 0.11
N SER A 304 22.99 -3.56 0.75
CA SER A 304 24.37 -3.08 0.72
C SER A 304 25.36 -4.04 1.38
N ASP A 305 24.92 -4.76 2.42
CA ASP A 305 25.76 -5.67 3.22
C ASP A 305 25.44 -7.16 2.95
N ALA A 306 25.06 -7.48 1.71
CA ALA A 306 24.63 -8.83 1.33
C ALA A 306 25.72 -9.90 1.56
N PHE A 307 26.99 -9.52 1.49
CA PHE A 307 28.11 -10.47 1.65
C PHE A 307 28.08 -11.09 3.05
N ASP A 308 28.03 -10.28 4.09
CA ASP A 308 28.07 -10.73 5.48
C ASP A 308 26.77 -11.47 5.89
N ALA A 309 25.64 -11.10 5.28
CA ALA A 309 24.35 -11.72 5.57
C ALA A 309 24.20 -13.15 5.03
N TYR A 310 24.96 -13.54 4.01
CA TYR A 310 24.84 -14.84 3.35
C TYR A 310 26.02 -15.79 3.55
N ILE A 311 27.10 -15.33 4.19
CA ILE A 311 28.21 -16.20 4.60
C ILE A 311 27.96 -16.67 6.03
N LYS A 312 27.81 -17.99 6.20
CA LYS A 312 27.90 -18.62 7.52
C LYS A 312 29.38 -18.93 7.77
N GLU A 313 29.96 -18.37 8.84
CA GLU A 313 31.23 -18.81 9.38
C GLU A 313 31.14 -20.27 9.89
#